data_2ad556c4782086ca7c5c6ca657b91956
#
_entry.id   2ad556c4782086ca7c5c6ca657b91956
#
_cell.length_a   1.000
_cell.length_b   1.000
_cell.length_c   1.000
_cell.angle_alpha   90.00
_cell.angle_beta   90.00
_cell.angle_gamma   90.00
#
_symmetry.space_group_name_H-M   'P 1'
#
loop_
_entity.id
_entity.type
_entity.pdbx_description
1 polymer ?
#
loop_
_entity_poly.entity_id
_entity_poly.type
_entity_poly.pdbx_seq_one_letter_code
_entity_poly.pdbx_strand_id
1 'polypeptide(L)'
;MAEIVLMRNFSNAESHTLAAYRAGSGYAAWDKARTMEPAAITEEVKKANLRGLGGAGFPTGAKWSFIPKNHTGPVYLVVNADEGEPGTFKDRYLLERDPHALIEGMLIAARAIRSAKGFVYIRGEYVQPWRRFSGAVKEAYDTGLLGQGFDVVVHRGAGAYICGEETGLLSSLEGKKGWPKIKPPFPAIKGAFGQPTIVNNVETLCCVPPIVARGAEWFAGLGTKSQGGTRMYSVSGRVKKPAVYEAPVSITLRQLIEMAGGVSGTGRLKAVVPGGGSAAILTADEIDVTMDVDGLKNVGSMIGSAGVIVMDDSVSIPEALMVLARFYAHESCGQCTPCRESTGWIYKMVHRIVEGRGHKDDLDTILDVAKRGAGTTICAFYDGAVGPYISYIEKFRGEFEALIPHA
;
A
#
# COMPACT_ATOMS: atom_id res chain seq x y z
N MET A 1 20.51 10.09 -13.35
CA MET A 1 19.77 9.76 -12.11
C MET A 1 18.30 9.86 -12.42
N ALA A 2 17.48 8.95 -11.91
CA ALA A 2 16.02 9.04 -12.07
C ALA A 2 15.50 10.30 -11.38
N GLU A 3 14.42 10.88 -11.89
CA GLU A 3 13.79 12.06 -11.32
C GLU A 3 13.14 11.71 -9.98
N ILE A 4 13.40 12.51 -8.93
CA ILE A 4 12.79 12.41 -7.61
C ILE A 4 11.58 13.35 -7.55
N VAL A 5 10.41 12.83 -7.34
CA VAL A 5 9.13 13.57 -7.35
C VAL A 5 8.57 13.73 -5.92
N LEU A 6 8.44 12.62 -5.20
CA LEU A 6 7.81 12.57 -3.87
C LEU A 6 8.81 12.88 -2.75
N MET A 7 10.05 12.40 -2.87
CA MET A 7 11.06 12.55 -1.83
C MET A 7 11.90 13.84 -1.99
N ARG A 8 11.54 14.74 -2.90
CA ARG A 8 12.30 15.97 -3.23
C ARG A 8 12.62 16.85 -2.01
N ASN A 9 11.74 16.87 -1.02
CA ASN A 9 11.86 17.69 0.18
C ASN A 9 12.52 16.98 1.36
N PHE A 10 12.78 15.67 1.29
CA PHE A 10 13.18 14.84 2.45
C PHE A 10 14.56 15.18 3.04
N SER A 11 15.44 15.82 2.28
CA SER A 11 16.73 16.29 2.77
C SER A 11 16.64 17.55 3.65
N ASN A 12 15.53 18.29 3.58
CA ASN A 12 15.30 19.46 4.43
C ASN A 12 14.70 19.03 5.77
N ALA A 13 15.36 19.34 6.88
CA ALA A 13 14.89 19.00 8.22
C ALA A 13 13.54 19.64 8.57
N GLU A 14 13.24 20.82 8.00
CA GLU A 14 12.01 21.58 8.22
C GLU A 14 10.94 21.32 7.15
N SER A 15 11.13 20.33 6.27
CA SER A 15 10.23 20.02 5.14
C SER A 15 8.76 19.80 5.56
N HIS A 16 8.55 19.42 6.81
CA HIS A 16 7.24 19.18 7.40
C HIS A 16 6.42 20.45 7.69
N THR A 17 7.04 21.64 7.62
CA THR A 17 6.39 22.92 7.91
C THR A 17 5.78 23.55 6.66
N LEU A 18 4.70 24.32 6.84
CA LEU A 18 4.07 25.06 5.77
C LEU A 18 5.03 26.04 5.08
N ALA A 19 5.89 26.70 5.88
CA ALA A 19 6.86 27.65 5.36
C ALA A 19 7.85 26.98 4.38
N ALA A 20 8.41 25.86 4.76
CA ALA A 20 9.33 25.10 3.90
C ALA A 20 8.63 24.54 2.65
N TYR A 21 7.41 24.04 2.79
CA TYR A 21 6.62 23.53 1.65
C TYR A 21 6.33 24.64 0.64
N ARG A 22 5.90 25.84 1.10
CA ARG A 22 5.64 26.98 0.22
C ARG A 22 6.91 27.51 -0.44
N ALA A 23 8.04 27.51 0.23
CA ALA A 23 9.32 27.91 -0.36
C ALA A 23 9.72 27.02 -1.55
N GLY A 24 9.29 25.75 -1.56
CA GLY A 24 9.44 24.81 -2.68
C GLY A 24 8.29 24.83 -3.70
N SER A 25 7.55 25.94 -3.81
CA SER A 25 6.36 26.09 -4.68
C SER A 25 5.17 25.20 -4.28
N GLY A 26 5.11 24.75 -3.02
CA GLY A 26 3.95 24.03 -2.48
C GLY A 26 2.67 24.87 -2.54
N TYR A 27 1.54 24.20 -2.76
CA TYR A 27 0.21 24.75 -3.02
C TYR A 27 0.01 25.47 -4.36
N ALA A 28 1.02 25.58 -5.21
CA ALA A 28 0.84 26.13 -6.57
C ALA A 28 -0.05 25.22 -7.44
N ALA A 29 0.01 23.90 -7.22
CA ALA A 29 -0.89 22.97 -7.89
C ALA A 29 -2.33 23.13 -7.42
N TRP A 30 -2.56 23.38 -6.14
CA TRP A 30 -3.88 23.71 -5.61
C TRP A 30 -4.40 25.04 -6.19
N ASP A 31 -3.56 26.09 -6.24
CA ASP A 31 -3.96 27.37 -6.84
C ASP A 31 -4.41 27.22 -8.30
N LYS A 32 -3.78 26.35 -9.06
CA LYS A 32 -4.22 25.96 -10.41
C LYS A 32 -5.52 25.15 -10.36
N ALA A 33 -5.57 24.09 -9.54
CA ALA A 33 -6.70 23.17 -9.48
C ALA A 33 -8.02 23.82 -9.03
N ARG A 34 -7.97 24.77 -8.10
CA ARG A 34 -9.18 25.47 -7.63
C ARG A 34 -9.91 26.27 -8.71
N THR A 35 -9.21 26.61 -9.79
CA THR A 35 -9.80 27.29 -10.98
C THR A 35 -10.26 26.32 -12.06
N MET A 36 -9.87 25.02 -11.96
CA MET A 36 -10.25 24.00 -12.92
C MET A 36 -11.65 23.43 -12.63
N GLU A 37 -12.30 22.99 -13.70
CA GLU A 37 -13.52 22.18 -13.55
C GLU A 37 -13.20 20.82 -12.90
N PRO A 38 -14.03 20.33 -11.96
CA PRO A 38 -13.81 19.05 -11.29
C PRO A 38 -13.55 17.86 -12.22
N ALA A 39 -14.29 17.80 -13.33
CA ALA A 39 -14.10 16.76 -14.34
C ALA A 39 -12.74 16.83 -15.04
N ALA A 40 -12.22 18.04 -15.28
CA ALA A 40 -10.91 18.24 -15.90
C ALA A 40 -9.77 17.74 -15.01
N ILE A 41 -9.86 17.93 -13.69
CA ILE A 41 -8.88 17.37 -12.73
C ILE A 41 -8.91 15.83 -12.77
N THR A 42 -10.12 15.26 -12.79
CA THR A 42 -10.27 13.79 -12.88
C THR A 42 -9.67 13.22 -14.17
N GLU A 43 -9.90 13.88 -15.31
CA GLU A 43 -9.34 13.46 -16.60
C GLU A 43 -7.81 13.62 -16.65
N GLU A 44 -7.26 14.64 -16.00
CA GLU A 44 -5.81 14.82 -15.87
C GLU A 44 -5.18 13.64 -15.11
N VAL A 45 -5.78 13.24 -13.98
CA VAL A 45 -5.31 12.09 -13.19
C VAL A 45 -5.49 10.75 -13.95
N LYS A 46 -6.54 10.61 -14.79
CA LYS A 46 -6.68 9.44 -15.67
C LYS A 46 -5.58 9.37 -16.71
N LYS A 47 -5.34 10.48 -17.42
CA LYS A 47 -4.29 10.58 -18.45
C LYS A 47 -2.89 10.30 -17.88
N ALA A 48 -2.63 10.72 -16.64
CA ALA A 48 -1.40 10.45 -15.92
C ALA A 48 -1.17 8.95 -15.65
N ASN A 49 -2.16 8.11 -15.88
CA ASN A 49 -2.14 6.67 -15.58
C ASN A 49 -1.73 6.38 -14.12
N LEU A 50 -2.17 7.25 -13.18
CA LEU A 50 -1.91 7.06 -11.76
C LEU A 50 -2.76 5.91 -11.22
N ARG A 51 -2.09 4.87 -10.75
CA ARG A 51 -2.73 3.77 -10.02
C ARG A 51 -2.70 4.00 -8.52
N GLY A 52 -3.59 3.32 -7.79
CA GLY A 52 -3.54 3.29 -6.33
C GLY A 52 -2.27 2.61 -5.83
N LEU A 53 -1.50 3.30 -4.99
CA LEU A 53 -0.17 2.86 -4.53
C LEU A 53 -0.21 2.15 -3.16
N GLY A 54 -1.42 1.91 -2.62
CA GLY A 54 -1.60 1.23 -1.34
C GLY A 54 -1.73 -0.30 -1.40
N GLY A 55 -1.58 -0.91 -2.59
CA GLY A 55 -1.63 -2.37 -2.75
C GLY A 55 -2.51 -2.85 -3.90
N ALA A 56 -3.78 -2.43 -3.97
CA ALA A 56 -4.75 -2.92 -4.95
C ALA A 56 -4.54 -2.45 -6.40
N GLY A 57 -3.78 -1.38 -6.63
CA GLY A 57 -3.40 -0.92 -7.97
C GLY A 57 -4.54 -0.41 -8.86
N PHE A 58 -5.71 -0.09 -8.32
CA PHE A 58 -6.86 0.37 -9.12
C PHE A 58 -6.60 1.79 -9.68
N PRO A 59 -6.95 2.09 -10.96
CA PRO A 59 -6.72 3.41 -11.56
C PRO A 59 -7.43 4.53 -10.79
N THR A 60 -6.67 5.51 -10.27
CA THR A 60 -7.14 6.54 -9.36
C THR A 60 -8.20 7.44 -9.98
N GLY A 61 -7.95 7.96 -11.17
CA GLY A 61 -8.90 8.83 -11.84
C GLY A 61 -10.19 8.11 -12.26
N ALA A 62 -10.13 6.82 -12.60
CA ALA A 62 -11.32 6.01 -12.84
C ALA A 62 -12.14 5.83 -11.56
N LYS A 63 -11.49 5.59 -10.40
CA LYS A 63 -12.14 5.50 -9.10
C LYS A 63 -12.90 6.79 -8.75
N TRP A 64 -12.31 7.96 -9.01
CA TRP A 64 -12.96 9.25 -8.76
C TRP A 64 -14.21 9.47 -9.61
N SER A 65 -14.24 8.93 -10.84
CA SER A 65 -15.41 9.06 -11.72
C SER A 65 -16.60 8.18 -11.35
N PHE A 66 -16.47 7.29 -10.35
CA PHE A 66 -17.56 6.46 -9.88
C PHE A 66 -18.54 7.18 -8.94
N ILE A 67 -18.22 8.36 -8.45
CA ILE A 67 -19.17 9.17 -7.68
C ILE A 67 -20.40 9.47 -8.56
N PRO A 68 -21.62 9.17 -8.09
CA PRO A 68 -22.84 9.40 -8.87
C PRO A 68 -23.02 10.89 -9.19
N LYS A 69 -23.17 11.21 -10.49
CA LYS A 69 -23.26 12.60 -10.96
C LYS A 69 -24.46 13.35 -10.38
N ASN A 70 -25.54 12.66 -10.11
CA ASN A 70 -26.80 13.23 -9.59
C ASN A 70 -26.88 13.19 -8.06
N HIS A 71 -25.80 12.85 -7.37
CA HIS A 71 -25.79 12.85 -5.90
C HIS A 71 -25.77 14.28 -5.38
N THR A 72 -26.73 14.61 -4.51
CA THR A 72 -26.89 15.94 -3.90
C THR A 72 -26.48 16.00 -2.43
N GLY A 73 -26.21 14.85 -1.83
CA GLY A 73 -25.76 14.73 -0.45
C GLY A 73 -24.25 14.89 -0.29
N PRO A 74 -23.72 14.70 0.93
CA PRO A 74 -22.29 14.74 1.19
C PRO A 74 -21.52 13.67 0.38
N VAL A 75 -20.32 14.01 -0.07
CA VAL A 75 -19.31 13.10 -0.60
C VAL A 75 -18.10 13.16 0.32
N TYR A 76 -17.54 12.02 0.68
CA TYR A 76 -16.39 11.98 1.56
C TYR A 76 -15.11 11.54 0.83
N LEU A 77 -14.00 12.19 1.18
CA LEU A 77 -12.66 11.73 0.87
C LEU A 77 -12.07 11.03 2.09
N VAL A 78 -11.59 9.81 1.94
CA VAL A 78 -10.89 9.10 3.02
C VAL A 78 -9.47 8.77 2.57
N VAL A 79 -8.50 9.21 3.35
CA VAL A 79 -7.09 8.85 3.17
C VAL A 79 -6.80 7.62 3.99
N ASN A 80 -6.40 6.55 3.32
CA ASN A 80 -5.92 5.35 3.97
C ASN A 80 -4.42 5.51 4.29
N ALA A 81 -4.14 5.78 5.54
CA ALA A 81 -2.81 5.83 6.14
C ALA A 81 -2.60 4.68 7.15
N ASP A 82 -3.37 3.59 6.99
CA ASP A 82 -3.21 2.35 7.74
C ASP A 82 -2.22 1.43 7.03
N GLU A 83 -0.95 1.82 7.04
CA GLU A 83 0.15 1.11 6.40
C GLU A 83 0.57 -0.09 7.25
N GLY A 84 -0.16 -1.20 7.14
CA GLY A 84 0.02 -2.40 7.95
C GLY A 84 0.70 -3.57 7.24
N GLU A 85 0.95 -3.48 5.93
CA GLU A 85 1.53 -4.55 5.13
C GLU A 85 2.96 -4.89 5.57
N PRO A 86 3.27 -6.16 5.92
CA PRO A 86 4.63 -6.56 6.29
C PRO A 86 5.66 -6.18 5.22
N GLY A 87 6.73 -5.49 5.64
CA GLY A 87 7.78 -5.01 4.74
C GLY A 87 7.51 -3.62 4.14
N THR A 88 6.36 -3.00 4.41
CA THR A 88 6.00 -1.67 3.88
C THR A 88 6.07 -0.59 4.95
N PHE A 89 6.79 0.50 4.67
CA PHE A 89 7.02 1.61 5.63
C PHE A 89 7.27 2.96 4.94
N LYS A 90 6.68 3.19 3.75
CA LYS A 90 6.91 4.38 2.92
C LYS A 90 5.98 5.55 3.24
N ASP A 91 4.70 5.29 3.52
CA ASP A 91 3.69 6.33 3.74
C ASP A 91 3.95 7.14 5.02
N ARG A 92 4.55 6.51 6.04
CA ARG A 92 4.97 7.20 7.25
C ARG A 92 5.94 8.34 6.97
N TYR A 93 6.86 8.18 6.00
CA TYR A 93 7.83 9.22 5.66
C TYR A 93 7.15 10.44 5.01
N LEU A 94 6.12 10.24 4.20
CA LEU A 94 5.32 11.33 3.63
C LEU A 94 4.59 12.10 4.73
N LEU A 95 3.97 11.38 5.68
CA LEU A 95 3.30 11.99 6.83
C LEU A 95 4.26 12.73 7.77
N GLU A 96 5.49 12.26 7.92
CA GLU A 96 6.49 12.84 8.81
C GLU A 96 7.27 13.99 8.16
N ARG A 97 7.61 13.89 6.87
CA ARG A 97 8.55 14.77 6.19
C ARG A 97 7.93 15.72 5.19
N ASP A 98 6.81 15.35 4.59
CA ASP A 98 6.12 16.20 3.61
C ASP A 98 4.59 16.15 3.76
N PRO A 99 4.04 16.40 4.99
CA PRO A 99 2.60 16.29 5.26
C PRO A 99 1.76 17.27 4.43
N HIS A 100 2.32 18.42 4.03
CA HIS A 100 1.62 19.40 3.21
C HIS A 100 1.42 18.93 1.77
N ALA A 101 2.28 18.03 1.24
CA ALA A 101 2.04 17.40 -0.06
C ALA A 101 0.76 16.53 -0.03
N LEU A 102 0.51 15.84 1.09
CA LEU A 102 -0.74 15.12 1.28
C LEU A 102 -1.94 16.07 1.38
N ILE A 103 -1.84 17.16 2.16
CA ILE A 103 -2.94 18.14 2.31
C ILE A 103 -3.26 18.77 0.96
N GLU A 104 -2.26 19.16 0.17
CA GLU A 104 -2.47 19.69 -1.18
C GLU A 104 -3.15 18.67 -2.10
N GLY A 105 -2.68 17.40 -2.06
CA GLY A 105 -3.31 16.29 -2.79
C GLY A 105 -4.77 16.05 -2.38
N MET A 106 -5.08 16.18 -1.08
CA MET A 106 -6.45 16.08 -0.55
C MET A 106 -7.34 17.23 -1.05
N LEU A 107 -6.85 18.46 -1.05
CA LEU A 107 -7.59 19.63 -1.55
C LEU A 107 -7.95 19.45 -3.04
N ILE A 108 -6.99 19.01 -3.85
CA ILE A 108 -7.19 18.76 -5.29
C ILE A 108 -8.19 17.61 -5.52
N ALA A 109 -8.02 16.50 -4.80
CA ALA A 109 -8.92 15.36 -4.88
C ALA A 109 -10.35 15.73 -4.41
N ALA A 110 -10.46 16.48 -3.30
CA ALA A 110 -11.74 16.96 -2.79
C ALA A 110 -12.48 17.83 -3.83
N ARG A 111 -11.76 18.73 -4.51
CA ARG A 111 -12.30 19.53 -5.62
C ARG A 111 -12.81 18.64 -6.76
N ALA A 112 -12.01 17.64 -7.16
CA ALA A 112 -12.35 16.73 -8.26
C ALA A 112 -13.62 15.93 -7.99
N ILE A 113 -13.81 15.42 -6.76
CA ILE A 113 -14.96 14.59 -6.35
C ILE A 113 -16.06 15.38 -5.67
N ARG A 114 -15.93 16.71 -5.53
CA ARG A 114 -16.87 17.60 -4.85
C ARG A 114 -17.09 17.23 -3.38
N SER A 115 -16.05 16.87 -2.68
CA SER A 115 -16.07 16.56 -1.25
C SER A 115 -15.85 17.81 -0.42
N ALA A 116 -16.67 18.01 0.61
CA ALA A 116 -16.49 19.07 1.61
C ALA A 116 -15.80 18.58 2.90
N LYS A 117 -15.57 17.26 3.03
CA LYS A 117 -14.96 16.69 4.22
C LYS A 117 -14.07 15.51 3.90
N GLY A 118 -12.84 15.57 4.41
CA GLY A 118 -11.85 14.49 4.36
C GLY A 118 -11.60 13.87 5.73
N PHE A 119 -11.32 12.57 5.74
CA PHE A 119 -10.84 11.84 6.91
C PHE A 119 -9.47 11.24 6.59
N VAL A 120 -8.52 11.38 7.50
CA VAL A 120 -7.22 10.71 7.39
C VAL A 120 -7.14 9.66 8.48
N TYR A 121 -7.24 8.38 8.09
CA TYR A 121 -7.18 7.26 9.00
C TYR A 121 -5.73 6.80 9.11
N ILE A 122 -5.10 7.11 10.23
CA ILE A 122 -3.68 6.82 10.48
C ILE A 122 -3.57 5.60 11.39
N ARG A 123 -2.73 4.65 11.03
CA ARG A 123 -2.40 3.47 11.82
C ARG A 123 -2.07 3.82 13.27
N GLY A 124 -2.59 3.03 14.22
CA GLY A 124 -2.46 3.31 15.66
C GLY A 124 -1.02 3.43 16.16
N GLU A 125 -0.09 2.66 15.58
CA GLU A 125 1.33 2.64 15.92
C GLU A 125 2.09 3.87 15.41
N TYR A 126 1.53 4.61 14.44
CA TYR A 126 2.18 5.77 13.82
C TYR A 126 2.02 7.05 14.65
N VAL A 127 2.56 7.05 15.89
CA VAL A 127 2.44 8.18 16.83
C VAL A 127 3.12 9.44 16.28
N GLN A 128 4.35 9.33 15.78
CA GLN A 128 5.10 10.47 15.26
C GLN A 128 4.53 10.98 13.92
N PRO A 129 4.22 10.14 12.93
CA PRO A 129 3.51 10.56 11.73
C PRO A 129 2.17 11.26 12.04
N TRP A 130 1.41 10.72 13.00
CA TRP A 130 0.16 11.36 13.44
C TRP A 130 0.37 12.75 14.02
N ARG A 131 1.39 12.93 14.89
CA ARG A 131 1.70 14.24 15.48
C ARG A 131 2.11 15.26 14.42
N ARG A 132 3.00 14.86 13.49
CA ARG A 132 3.47 15.71 12.40
C ARG A 132 2.33 16.11 11.48
N PHE A 133 1.54 15.14 11.03
CA PHE A 133 0.41 15.42 10.15
C PHE A 133 -0.65 16.28 10.83
N SER A 134 -0.98 16.03 12.10
CA SER A 134 -1.92 16.87 12.87
C SER A 134 -1.42 18.30 13.03
N GLY A 135 -0.11 18.49 13.21
CA GLY A 135 0.50 19.82 13.21
C GLY A 135 0.34 20.55 11.87
N ALA A 136 0.62 19.88 10.76
CA ALA A 136 0.44 20.44 9.41
C ALA A 136 -1.03 20.77 9.10
N VAL A 137 -1.97 19.93 9.54
CA VAL A 137 -3.41 20.21 9.43
C VAL A 137 -3.77 21.49 10.20
N LYS A 138 -3.22 21.67 11.41
CA LYS A 138 -3.42 22.91 12.19
C LYS A 138 -2.88 24.12 11.43
N GLU A 139 -1.64 24.06 10.90
CA GLU A 139 -1.05 25.15 10.10
C GLU A 139 -1.93 25.48 8.87
N ALA A 140 -2.52 24.46 8.23
CA ALA A 140 -3.41 24.64 7.09
C ALA A 140 -4.73 25.34 7.47
N TYR A 141 -5.29 25.06 8.65
CA TYR A 141 -6.44 25.80 9.19
C TYR A 141 -6.06 27.24 9.57
N ASP A 142 -4.96 27.43 10.30
CA ASP A 142 -4.49 28.76 10.75
C ASP A 142 -4.25 29.72 9.57
N THR A 143 -3.96 29.19 8.38
CA THR A 143 -3.70 29.98 7.16
C THR A 143 -4.84 29.99 6.16
N GLY A 144 -5.99 29.40 6.48
CA GLY A 144 -7.19 29.38 5.63
C GLY A 144 -7.09 28.49 4.40
N LEU A 145 -6.14 27.57 4.35
CA LEU A 145 -6.10 26.49 3.33
C LEU A 145 -7.20 25.48 3.56
N LEU A 146 -7.53 25.22 4.81
CA LEU A 146 -8.66 24.38 5.25
C LEU A 146 -9.72 25.24 5.95
N GLY A 147 -10.95 24.73 6.11
CA GLY A 147 -12.08 25.44 6.73
C GLY A 147 -12.87 26.33 5.77
N GLN A 148 -12.43 26.50 4.52
CA GLN A 148 -13.10 27.28 3.49
C GLN A 148 -13.72 26.39 2.41
N GLY A 149 -14.63 25.49 2.83
CA GLY A 149 -15.31 24.56 1.92
C GLY A 149 -14.75 23.14 1.91
N PHE A 150 -13.62 22.89 2.58
CA PHE A 150 -13.11 21.56 2.84
C PHE A 150 -12.51 21.45 4.23
N ASP A 151 -12.99 20.47 4.99
CA ASP A 151 -12.53 20.17 6.35
C ASP A 151 -11.80 18.83 6.41
N VAL A 152 -10.81 18.72 7.29
CA VAL A 152 -10.04 17.49 7.52
C VAL A 152 -10.15 17.03 8.96
N VAL A 153 -10.53 15.75 9.14
CA VAL A 153 -10.53 15.07 10.44
C VAL A 153 -9.41 14.04 10.45
N VAL A 154 -8.49 14.16 11.40
CA VAL A 154 -7.42 13.17 11.60
C VAL A 154 -7.91 12.14 12.60
N HIS A 155 -8.05 10.90 12.15
CA HIS A 155 -8.47 9.76 12.95
C HIS A 155 -7.28 8.84 13.18
N ARG A 156 -7.01 8.47 14.43
CA ARG A 156 -5.98 7.49 14.77
C ARG A 156 -6.62 6.14 15.04
N GLY A 157 -6.24 5.13 14.25
CA GLY A 157 -6.67 3.75 14.41
C GLY A 157 -6.08 3.07 15.65
N ALA A 158 -6.35 1.78 15.82
CA ALA A 158 -5.95 0.98 16.97
C ALA A 158 -5.03 -0.22 16.60
N GLY A 159 -4.42 -0.22 15.42
CA GLY A 159 -3.39 -1.20 15.04
C GLY A 159 -3.90 -2.51 14.43
N ALA A 160 -5.12 -2.55 13.92
CA ALA A 160 -5.63 -3.73 13.21
C ALA A 160 -5.30 -3.66 11.71
N TYR A 161 -4.52 -4.62 11.19
CA TYR A 161 -4.16 -4.70 9.76
C TYR A 161 -5.37 -4.68 8.83
N ILE A 162 -6.47 -5.35 9.21
CA ILE A 162 -7.69 -5.38 8.41
C ILE A 162 -8.32 -3.99 8.18
N CYS A 163 -8.01 -2.99 9.01
CA CYS A 163 -8.46 -1.62 8.79
C CYS A 163 -7.73 -0.93 7.63
N GLY A 164 -6.73 -1.58 7.01
CA GLY A 164 -6.20 -1.22 5.70
C GLY A 164 -7.11 -1.59 4.51
N GLU A 165 -8.02 -2.57 4.68
CA GLU A 165 -9.07 -2.85 3.69
C GLU A 165 -10.10 -1.73 3.70
N GLU A 166 -10.45 -1.19 2.51
CA GLU A 166 -11.22 0.07 2.43
C GLU A 166 -12.55 0.04 3.19
N THR A 167 -13.29 -1.07 3.19
CA THR A 167 -14.58 -1.18 3.87
C THR A 167 -14.43 -1.49 5.36
N GLY A 168 -13.39 -2.20 5.75
CA GLY A 168 -12.98 -2.40 7.14
C GLY A 168 -12.56 -1.08 7.79
N LEU A 169 -11.78 -0.27 7.08
CA LEU A 169 -11.42 1.09 7.47
C LEU A 169 -12.66 1.95 7.70
N LEU A 170 -13.60 1.96 6.75
CA LEU A 170 -14.84 2.74 6.86
C LEU A 170 -15.68 2.28 8.05
N SER A 171 -15.79 0.97 8.31
CA SER A 171 -16.50 0.46 9.49
C SER A 171 -15.86 0.95 10.79
N SER A 172 -14.51 0.91 10.88
CA SER A 172 -13.76 1.43 12.04
C SER A 172 -13.92 2.93 12.21
N LEU A 173 -13.85 3.71 11.12
CA LEU A 173 -14.08 5.16 11.14
C LEU A 173 -15.47 5.53 11.64
N GLU A 174 -16.47 4.71 11.35
CA GLU A 174 -17.85 4.84 11.85
C GLU A 174 -18.01 4.43 13.33
N GLY A 175 -16.94 4.04 14.03
CA GLY A 175 -16.97 3.55 15.42
C GLY A 175 -17.51 2.12 15.55
N LYS A 176 -17.57 1.37 14.46
CA LYS A 176 -18.01 -0.02 14.43
C LYS A 176 -16.79 -0.97 14.45
N LYS A 177 -17.06 -2.26 14.63
CA LYS A 177 -16.03 -3.29 14.45
C LYS A 177 -15.46 -3.18 13.01
N GLY A 178 -14.14 -3.20 12.88
CA GLY A 178 -13.41 -3.04 11.60
C GLY A 178 -13.61 -4.21 10.63
N TRP A 179 -14.83 -4.67 10.46
CA TRP A 179 -15.18 -5.75 9.56
C TRP A 179 -15.40 -5.23 8.14
N PRO A 180 -14.75 -5.85 7.14
CA PRO A 180 -15.04 -5.61 5.74
C PRO A 180 -16.49 -5.88 5.38
N LYS A 181 -16.99 -5.16 4.39
CA LYS A 181 -18.34 -5.31 3.84
C LYS A 181 -18.28 -5.95 2.46
N ILE A 182 -19.30 -6.74 2.12
CA ILE A 182 -19.43 -7.31 0.78
C ILE A 182 -19.60 -6.21 -0.27
N LYS A 183 -19.03 -6.40 -1.44
CA LYS A 183 -19.18 -5.53 -2.60
C LYS A 183 -19.87 -6.29 -3.74
N PRO A 184 -20.83 -5.70 -4.47
CA PRO A 184 -21.41 -4.36 -4.34
C PRO A 184 -22.33 -4.21 -3.11
N PRO A 185 -22.61 -2.97 -2.61
CA PRO A 185 -22.19 -1.69 -3.19
C PRO A 185 -20.75 -1.33 -2.87
N PHE A 186 -20.05 -0.70 -3.84
CA PHE A 186 -18.71 -0.15 -3.64
C PHE A 186 -18.78 1.17 -2.85
N PRO A 187 -17.72 1.56 -2.10
CA PRO A 187 -17.69 2.79 -1.31
C PRO A 187 -18.04 4.06 -2.09
N ALA A 188 -17.67 4.15 -3.36
CA ALA A 188 -18.02 5.27 -4.24
C ALA A 188 -19.53 5.46 -4.40
N ILE A 189 -20.33 4.43 -4.12
CA ILE A 189 -21.81 4.49 -4.14
C ILE A 189 -22.36 4.59 -2.73
N LYS A 190 -21.83 3.77 -1.77
CA LYS A 190 -22.29 3.73 -0.38
C LYS A 190 -21.11 3.38 0.54
N GLY A 191 -20.41 4.41 1.00
CA GLY A 191 -19.23 4.32 1.86
C GLY A 191 -19.49 4.79 3.28
N ALA A 192 -18.63 5.69 3.78
CA ALA A 192 -18.69 6.23 5.13
C ALA A 192 -20.04 6.88 5.43
N PHE A 193 -20.61 6.55 6.57
CA PHE A 193 -21.90 7.06 7.03
C PHE A 193 -23.04 6.91 5.99
N GLY A 194 -22.93 5.89 5.13
CA GLY A 194 -23.89 5.60 4.07
C GLY A 194 -23.79 6.51 2.84
N GLN A 195 -22.80 7.38 2.75
CA GLN A 195 -22.61 8.35 1.68
C GLN A 195 -21.53 7.91 0.68
N PRO A 196 -21.56 8.37 -0.58
CA PRO A 196 -20.49 8.15 -1.54
C PRO A 196 -19.13 8.57 -0.97
N THR A 197 -18.15 7.69 -1.07
CA THR A 197 -16.83 7.88 -0.46
C THR A 197 -15.73 7.38 -1.38
N ILE A 198 -14.73 8.21 -1.59
CA ILE A 198 -13.48 7.81 -2.25
C ILE A 198 -12.43 7.54 -1.18
N VAL A 199 -11.88 6.33 -1.19
CA VAL A 199 -10.75 5.96 -0.34
C VAL A 199 -9.48 5.95 -1.19
N ASN A 200 -8.45 6.74 -0.82
CA ASN A 200 -7.15 6.76 -1.48
C ASN A 200 -6.02 6.57 -0.46
N ASN A 201 -4.94 5.93 -0.88
CA ASN A 201 -3.71 5.81 -0.10
C ASN A 201 -2.94 7.14 -0.05
N VAL A 202 -2.08 7.31 0.96
CA VAL A 202 -1.25 8.51 1.19
C VAL A 202 -0.38 8.84 -0.02
N GLU A 203 0.47 7.91 -0.46
CA GLU A 203 1.40 8.11 -1.59
C GLU A 203 0.63 8.46 -2.87
N THR A 204 -0.51 7.81 -3.10
CA THR A 204 -1.36 8.09 -4.26
C THR A 204 -1.80 9.55 -4.31
N LEU A 205 -2.23 10.11 -3.18
CA LEU A 205 -2.65 11.52 -3.13
C LEU A 205 -1.47 12.48 -3.22
N CYS A 206 -0.30 12.13 -2.68
CA CYS A 206 0.91 12.93 -2.84
C CYS A 206 1.41 13.01 -4.30
N CYS A 207 1.02 12.06 -5.17
CA CYS A 207 1.29 12.14 -6.62
C CYS A 207 0.40 13.16 -7.35
N VAL A 208 -0.73 13.56 -6.78
CA VAL A 208 -1.71 14.42 -7.47
C VAL A 208 -1.20 15.86 -7.70
N PRO A 209 -0.59 16.55 -6.70
CA PRO A 209 -0.05 17.88 -6.91
C PRO A 209 0.96 17.97 -8.07
N PRO A 210 2.01 17.14 -8.16
CA PRO A 210 2.95 17.20 -9.29
C PRO A 210 2.28 16.87 -10.64
N ILE A 211 1.28 16.01 -10.70
CA ILE A 211 0.50 15.75 -11.92
C ILE A 211 -0.20 17.02 -12.38
N VAL A 212 -0.92 17.69 -11.48
CA VAL A 212 -1.64 18.94 -11.82
C VAL A 212 -0.68 20.07 -12.18
N ALA A 213 0.43 20.19 -11.47
CA ALA A 213 1.42 21.25 -11.75
C ALA A 213 2.08 21.09 -13.11
N ARG A 214 2.56 19.89 -13.43
CA ARG A 214 3.46 19.61 -14.56
C ARG A 214 2.79 18.92 -15.75
N GLY A 215 1.58 18.38 -15.56
CA GLY A 215 0.79 17.72 -16.59
C GLY A 215 0.86 16.20 -16.55
N ALA A 216 -0.23 15.60 -17.04
CA ALA A 216 -0.43 14.16 -17.05
C ALA A 216 0.60 13.41 -17.91
N GLU A 217 0.93 13.96 -19.09
CA GLU A 217 1.86 13.33 -20.03
C GLU A 217 3.27 13.21 -19.45
N TRP A 218 3.72 14.25 -18.73
CA TRP A 218 4.99 14.19 -18.01
C TRP A 218 5.01 13.03 -17.01
N PHE A 219 3.98 12.91 -16.17
CA PHE A 219 3.92 11.87 -15.16
C PHE A 219 3.81 10.46 -15.77
N ALA A 220 2.97 10.32 -16.80
CA ALA A 220 2.85 9.06 -17.53
C ALA A 220 4.19 8.63 -18.17
N GLY A 221 4.93 9.61 -18.71
CA GLY A 221 6.24 9.39 -19.33
C GLY A 221 7.35 8.92 -18.39
N LEU A 222 7.21 9.12 -17.06
CA LEU A 222 8.14 8.60 -16.06
C LEU A 222 7.98 7.10 -15.81
N GLY A 223 6.87 6.51 -16.23
CA GLY A 223 6.51 5.13 -15.91
C GLY A 223 6.55 4.17 -17.09
N THR A 224 5.58 3.24 -17.10
CA THR A 224 5.36 2.25 -18.15
C THR A 224 3.97 2.43 -18.76
N LYS A 225 3.63 1.60 -19.77
CA LYS A 225 2.27 1.59 -20.34
C LYS A 225 1.21 1.19 -19.33
N SER A 226 1.55 0.36 -18.35
CA SER A 226 0.60 -0.14 -17.35
C SER A 226 0.43 0.78 -16.14
N GLN A 227 1.41 1.65 -15.87
CA GLN A 227 1.43 2.55 -14.72
C GLN A 227 2.34 3.76 -14.97
N GLY A 228 1.85 4.98 -14.73
CA GLY A 228 2.65 6.20 -14.79
C GLY A 228 3.43 6.47 -13.51
N GLY A 229 4.43 7.34 -13.62
CA GLY A 229 5.10 7.98 -12.51
C GLY A 229 6.26 7.22 -11.87
N THR A 230 6.68 7.78 -10.75
CA THR A 230 7.60 7.19 -9.79
C THR A 230 6.83 6.50 -8.66
N ARG A 231 7.52 5.72 -7.86
CA ARG A 231 6.98 5.08 -6.67
C ARG A 231 8.03 5.02 -5.56
N MET A 232 7.56 5.05 -4.32
CA MET A 232 8.41 4.81 -3.15
C MET A 232 8.45 3.31 -2.83
N TYR A 233 9.65 2.76 -2.76
CA TYR A 233 9.91 1.36 -2.47
C TYR A 233 10.51 1.23 -1.06
N SER A 234 9.87 0.45 -0.21
CA SER A 234 10.38 0.10 1.11
C SER A 234 11.32 -1.10 0.99
N VAL A 235 12.62 -0.89 0.92
CA VAL A 235 13.61 -1.96 0.73
C VAL A 235 14.21 -2.37 2.06
N SER A 236 14.09 -3.66 2.39
CA SER A 236 14.51 -4.23 3.68
C SER A 236 15.05 -5.66 3.54
N GLY A 237 15.33 -6.31 4.68
CA GLY A 237 15.92 -7.63 4.72
C GLY A 237 17.43 -7.60 4.53
N ARG A 238 17.98 -8.53 3.74
CA ARG A 238 19.42 -8.72 3.54
C ARG A 238 19.97 -7.79 2.45
N VAL A 239 19.85 -6.47 2.65
CA VAL A 239 20.47 -5.43 1.82
C VAL A 239 21.45 -4.60 2.65
N LYS A 240 22.46 -3.99 2.00
CA LYS A 240 23.48 -3.20 2.71
C LYS A 240 22.93 -1.88 3.24
N LYS A 241 21.94 -1.28 2.58
CA LYS A 241 21.34 0.01 2.93
C LYS A 241 19.83 -0.10 2.93
N PRO A 242 19.19 -0.70 3.95
CA PRO A 242 17.74 -0.74 4.05
C PRO A 242 17.19 0.68 4.22
N ALA A 243 16.25 1.07 3.35
CA ALA A 243 15.65 2.41 3.35
C ALA A 243 14.42 2.46 2.43
N VAL A 244 13.79 3.63 2.38
CA VAL A 244 12.82 3.96 1.31
C VAL A 244 13.58 4.59 0.15
N TYR A 245 13.33 4.10 -1.04
CA TYR A 245 13.90 4.58 -2.30
C TYR A 245 12.78 5.04 -3.22
N GLU A 246 12.96 6.16 -3.90
CA GLU A 246 12.07 6.56 -4.98
C GLU A 246 12.72 6.27 -6.33
N ALA A 247 11.97 5.60 -7.20
CA ALA A 247 12.39 5.31 -8.57
C ALA A 247 11.16 5.24 -9.50
N PRO A 248 11.35 5.41 -10.83
CA PRO A 248 10.33 5.13 -11.81
C PRO A 248 9.85 3.67 -11.70
N VAL A 249 8.58 3.44 -11.99
CA VAL A 249 8.03 2.06 -11.97
C VAL A 249 8.61 1.15 -13.07
N SER A 250 9.33 1.73 -14.01
CA SER A 250 10.10 1.00 -15.04
C SER A 250 11.42 0.39 -14.53
N ILE A 251 11.83 0.71 -13.29
CA ILE A 251 13.04 0.10 -12.68
C ILE A 251 12.87 -1.40 -12.57
N THR A 252 13.96 -2.16 -12.73
CA THR A 252 13.93 -3.60 -12.44
C THR A 252 14.15 -3.87 -10.96
N LEU A 253 13.66 -5.01 -10.46
CA LEU A 253 13.88 -5.41 -9.07
C LEU A 253 15.38 -5.56 -8.76
N ARG A 254 16.19 -6.05 -9.71
CA ARG A 254 17.66 -6.11 -9.60
C ARG A 254 18.25 -4.72 -9.39
N GLN A 255 17.90 -3.76 -10.24
CA GLN A 255 18.41 -2.38 -10.12
C GLN A 255 18.01 -1.74 -8.79
N LEU A 256 16.81 -2.03 -8.30
CA LEU A 256 16.35 -1.52 -7.00
C LEU A 256 17.18 -2.10 -5.84
N ILE A 257 17.53 -3.40 -5.88
CA ILE A 257 18.41 -4.02 -4.90
C ILE A 257 19.83 -3.41 -4.97
N GLU A 258 20.33 -3.12 -6.18
CA GLU A 258 21.61 -2.44 -6.39
C GLU A 258 21.61 -1.01 -5.82
N MET A 259 20.52 -0.24 -5.98
CA MET A 259 20.33 1.07 -5.32
C MET A 259 20.46 0.96 -3.80
N ALA A 260 19.98 -0.14 -3.20
CA ALA A 260 20.12 -0.45 -1.79
C ALA A 260 21.52 -1.00 -1.40
N GLY A 261 22.50 -0.88 -2.30
CA GLY A 261 23.89 -1.28 -2.10
C GLY A 261 24.16 -2.76 -2.35
N GLY A 262 23.20 -3.48 -2.91
CA GLY A 262 23.27 -4.93 -3.15
C GLY A 262 23.01 -5.77 -1.91
N VAL A 263 23.09 -7.09 -2.08
CA VAL A 263 22.86 -8.07 -1.01
C VAL A 263 23.91 -7.97 0.08
N SER A 264 23.51 -8.01 1.34
CA SER A 264 24.38 -8.09 2.53
C SER A 264 24.61 -9.54 2.95
N GLY A 265 25.23 -9.76 4.11
CA GLY A 265 25.48 -11.08 4.66
C GLY A 265 26.42 -11.90 3.79
N THR A 266 25.96 -13.04 3.27
CA THR A 266 26.76 -13.90 2.39
C THR A 266 26.99 -13.30 1.00
N GLY A 267 26.22 -12.27 0.61
CA GLY A 267 26.27 -11.63 -0.69
C GLY A 267 25.53 -12.40 -1.80
N ARG A 268 25.01 -13.59 -1.52
CA ARG A 268 24.27 -14.41 -2.49
C ARG A 268 22.76 -14.25 -2.29
N LEU A 269 22.09 -13.78 -3.33
CA LEU A 269 20.63 -13.67 -3.32
C LEU A 269 19.99 -15.06 -3.37
N LYS A 270 19.06 -15.33 -2.48
CA LYS A 270 18.20 -16.52 -2.48
C LYS A 270 16.80 -16.22 -3.01
N ALA A 271 16.18 -15.21 -2.42
CA ALA A 271 14.78 -14.90 -2.71
C ALA A 271 14.46 -13.44 -2.44
N VAL A 272 13.36 -12.96 -3.05
CA VAL A 272 12.83 -11.60 -2.80
C VAL A 272 11.31 -11.64 -2.74
N VAL A 273 10.73 -10.95 -1.78
CA VAL A 273 9.32 -10.57 -1.79
C VAL A 273 9.23 -9.16 -2.38
N PRO A 274 8.57 -8.94 -3.54
CA PRO A 274 8.69 -7.66 -4.25
C PRO A 274 7.62 -6.63 -3.87
N GLY A 275 6.52 -7.05 -3.22
CA GLY A 275 5.31 -6.21 -3.10
C GLY A 275 4.67 -6.14 -1.72
N GLY A 276 5.43 -6.45 -0.66
CA GLY A 276 4.92 -6.65 0.70
C GLY A 276 4.59 -8.12 0.98
N GLY A 277 4.35 -8.46 2.24
CA GLY A 277 4.17 -9.83 2.70
C GLY A 277 3.09 -10.62 1.98
N SER A 278 2.12 -9.96 1.35
CA SER A 278 1.04 -10.58 0.55
C SER A 278 1.47 -10.93 -0.88
N ALA A 279 2.66 -10.51 -1.34
CA ALA A 279 3.15 -10.84 -2.67
C ALA A 279 3.81 -12.23 -2.68
N ALA A 280 3.63 -12.95 -3.78
CA ALA A 280 4.34 -14.21 -3.99
C ALA A 280 5.85 -13.96 -4.03
N ILE A 281 6.62 -14.84 -3.38
CA ILE A 281 8.09 -14.79 -3.34
C ILE A 281 8.68 -15.11 -4.73
N LEU A 282 9.77 -14.42 -5.07
CA LEU A 282 10.56 -14.68 -6.27
C LEU A 282 11.88 -15.31 -5.91
N THR A 283 12.38 -16.21 -6.77
CA THR A 283 13.74 -16.75 -6.68
C THR A 283 14.77 -15.76 -7.24
N ALA A 284 16.05 -16.01 -7.03
CA ALA A 284 17.15 -15.17 -7.54
C ALA A 284 17.13 -15.00 -9.07
N ASP A 285 16.62 -16.00 -9.79
CA ASP A 285 16.56 -15.99 -11.26
C ASP A 285 15.37 -15.21 -11.83
N GLU A 286 14.39 -14.85 -10.99
CA GLU A 286 13.16 -14.17 -11.39
C GLU A 286 13.19 -12.64 -11.19
N ILE A 287 14.33 -12.06 -10.74
CA ILE A 287 14.40 -10.65 -10.35
C ILE A 287 14.70 -9.66 -11.48
N ASP A 288 14.93 -10.15 -12.70
CA ASP A 288 15.13 -9.28 -13.88
C ASP A 288 13.77 -8.87 -14.49
N VAL A 289 12.92 -8.33 -13.65
CA VAL A 289 11.54 -7.95 -13.94
C VAL A 289 11.30 -6.50 -13.55
N THR A 290 10.50 -5.78 -14.34
CA THR A 290 10.11 -4.40 -14.03
C THR A 290 9.20 -4.34 -12.80
N MET A 291 9.39 -3.31 -11.98
CA MET A 291 8.60 -3.07 -10.76
C MET A 291 7.27 -2.35 -11.08
N ASP A 292 6.56 -2.85 -12.07
CA ASP A 292 5.21 -2.41 -12.43
C ASP A 292 4.20 -3.56 -12.35
N VAL A 293 2.93 -3.24 -12.61
CA VAL A 293 1.82 -4.21 -12.47
C VAL A 293 2.01 -5.41 -13.41
N ASP A 294 2.36 -5.15 -14.68
CA ASP A 294 2.44 -6.21 -15.68
C ASP A 294 3.72 -7.04 -15.51
N GLY A 295 4.85 -6.39 -15.23
CA GLY A 295 6.13 -7.07 -15.02
C GLY A 295 6.04 -8.13 -13.94
N LEU A 296 5.59 -7.75 -12.75
CA LEU A 296 5.49 -8.67 -11.62
C LEU A 296 4.37 -9.72 -11.79
N LYS A 297 3.27 -9.37 -12.46
CA LYS A 297 2.22 -10.33 -12.80
C LYS A 297 2.73 -11.45 -13.72
N ASN A 298 3.61 -11.13 -14.66
CA ASN A 298 4.17 -12.09 -15.62
C ASN A 298 5.05 -13.17 -14.95
N VAL A 299 5.60 -12.89 -13.78
CA VAL A 299 6.36 -13.84 -12.95
C VAL A 299 5.55 -14.41 -11.78
N GLY A 300 4.21 -14.28 -11.85
CA GLY A 300 3.31 -14.84 -10.84
C GLY A 300 3.32 -14.12 -9.48
N SER A 301 3.76 -12.85 -9.44
CA SER A 301 3.77 -12.02 -8.24
C SER A 301 2.99 -10.72 -8.45
N MET A 302 3.14 -9.75 -7.55
CA MET A 302 2.48 -8.45 -7.64
C MET A 302 3.35 -7.34 -7.02
N ILE A 303 3.20 -6.11 -7.55
CA ILE A 303 3.86 -4.94 -6.97
C ILE A 303 3.29 -4.56 -5.60
N GLY A 304 2.03 -4.91 -5.32
CA GLY A 304 1.38 -4.66 -4.03
C GLY A 304 1.64 -3.25 -3.49
N SER A 305 2.13 -3.18 -2.26
CA SER A 305 2.51 -1.94 -1.58
C SER A 305 3.95 -1.48 -1.83
N ALA A 306 4.71 -2.19 -2.68
CA ALA A 306 6.13 -1.97 -2.95
C ALA A 306 7.06 -2.15 -1.72
N GLY A 307 6.67 -3.02 -0.80
CA GLY A 307 7.53 -3.52 0.27
C GLY A 307 8.44 -4.61 -0.26
N VAL A 308 9.73 -4.32 -0.43
CA VAL A 308 10.71 -5.26 -0.97
C VAL A 308 11.51 -5.86 0.17
N ILE A 309 11.42 -7.20 0.33
CA ILE A 309 12.14 -7.94 1.37
C ILE A 309 13.13 -8.88 0.71
N VAL A 310 14.42 -8.60 0.88
CA VAL A 310 15.51 -9.36 0.26
C VAL A 310 16.01 -10.43 1.23
N MET A 311 16.22 -11.64 0.75
CA MET A 311 16.71 -12.80 1.51
C MET A 311 17.97 -13.35 0.84
N ASP A 312 19.03 -13.51 1.61
CA ASP A 312 20.23 -14.20 1.18
C ASP A 312 20.14 -15.71 1.50
N ASP A 313 21.15 -16.49 1.13
CA ASP A 313 21.16 -17.94 1.31
C ASP A 313 21.24 -18.39 2.79
N SER A 314 21.48 -17.49 3.73
CA SER A 314 21.42 -17.78 5.17
C SER A 314 19.99 -17.75 5.75
N VAL A 315 18.99 -17.23 5.01
CA VAL A 315 17.61 -17.12 5.48
C VAL A 315 16.88 -18.44 5.28
N SER A 316 16.29 -18.97 6.33
CA SER A 316 15.37 -20.12 6.28
C SER A 316 14.02 -19.70 5.70
N ILE A 317 13.63 -20.25 4.55
CA ILE A 317 12.34 -19.96 3.92
C ILE A 317 11.17 -20.50 4.74
N PRO A 318 11.24 -21.69 5.37
CA PRO A 318 10.20 -22.16 6.29
C PRO A 318 9.95 -21.22 7.48
N GLU A 319 11.03 -20.70 8.11
CA GLU A 319 10.87 -19.73 9.22
C GLU A 319 10.27 -18.40 8.74
N ALA A 320 10.69 -17.92 7.57
CA ALA A 320 10.12 -16.71 6.97
C ALA A 320 8.60 -16.88 6.70
N LEU A 321 8.18 -18.04 6.17
CA LEU A 321 6.77 -18.34 5.98
C LEU A 321 6.03 -18.46 7.31
N MET A 322 6.65 -19.07 8.33
CA MET A 322 6.04 -19.19 9.65
C MET A 322 5.70 -17.83 10.27
N VAL A 323 6.60 -16.84 10.11
CA VAL A 323 6.35 -15.47 10.59
C VAL A 323 5.15 -14.84 9.89
N LEU A 324 5.05 -14.98 8.56
CA LEU A 324 3.89 -14.48 7.79
C LEU A 324 2.60 -15.24 8.14
N ALA A 325 2.67 -16.57 8.27
CA ALA A 325 1.50 -17.38 8.62
C ALA A 325 0.96 -17.00 10.00
N ARG A 326 1.85 -16.74 10.98
CA ARG A 326 1.45 -16.23 12.29
C ARG A 326 0.78 -14.86 12.19
N PHE A 327 1.34 -13.96 11.38
CA PHE A 327 0.77 -12.64 11.13
C PHE A 327 -0.65 -12.76 10.57
N TYR A 328 -0.89 -13.54 9.52
CA TYR A 328 -2.22 -13.70 8.95
C TYR A 328 -3.20 -14.39 9.89
N ALA A 329 -2.77 -15.39 10.67
CA ALA A 329 -3.61 -16.02 11.66
C ALA A 329 -4.05 -15.05 12.76
N HIS A 330 -3.17 -14.11 13.17
CA HIS A 330 -3.46 -13.09 14.17
C HIS A 330 -4.34 -11.96 13.63
N GLU A 331 -4.09 -11.51 12.40
CA GLU A 331 -4.75 -10.33 11.81
C GLU A 331 -6.07 -10.65 11.09
N SER A 332 -6.42 -11.92 10.94
CA SER A 332 -7.75 -12.28 10.44
C SER A 332 -8.83 -11.68 11.34
N CYS A 333 -9.75 -10.88 10.76
CA CYS A 333 -10.84 -10.27 11.53
C CYS A 333 -11.87 -11.29 12.06
N GLY A 334 -11.78 -12.56 11.66
CA GLY A 334 -12.62 -13.65 12.09
C GLY A 334 -14.02 -13.70 11.48
N GLN A 335 -14.38 -12.79 10.57
CA GLN A 335 -15.71 -12.71 9.99
C GLN A 335 -16.04 -13.92 9.10
N CYS A 336 -15.13 -14.27 8.17
CA CYS A 336 -15.34 -15.37 7.22
C CYS A 336 -14.74 -16.66 7.76
N THR A 337 -15.54 -17.72 7.85
CA THR A 337 -15.07 -19.03 8.31
C THR A 337 -13.85 -19.56 7.54
N PRO A 338 -13.80 -19.53 6.19
CA PRO A 338 -12.63 -20.00 5.45
C PRO A 338 -11.35 -19.26 5.87
N CYS A 339 -11.38 -17.93 5.97
CA CYS A 339 -10.23 -17.15 6.40
C CYS A 339 -9.82 -17.46 7.85
N ARG A 340 -10.77 -17.36 8.80
CA ARG A 340 -10.52 -17.53 10.23
C ARG A 340 -9.89 -18.89 10.55
N GLU A 341 -10.44 -19.97 10.00
CA GLU A 341 -9.99 -21.31 10.29
C GLU A 341 -8.71 -21.65 9.51
N SER A 342 -8.68 -21.39 8.19
CA SER A 342 -7.55 -21.79 7.36
C SER A 342 -6.25 -21.10 7.74
N THR A 343 -6.26 -19.81 8.06
CA THR A 343 -5.03 -19.10 8.48
C THR A 343 -4.45 -19.70 9.77
N GLY A 344 -5.33 -20.05 10.73
CA GLY A 344 -4.93 -20.71 11.97
C GLY A 344 -4.39 -22.12 11.75
N TRP A 345 -5.01 -22.91 10.86
CA TRP A 345 -4.55 -24.26 10.53
C TRP A 345 -3.22 -24.25 9.81
N ILE A 346 -3.07 -23.39 8.80
CA ILE A 346 -1.83 -23.25 8.04
C ILE A 346 -0.69 -22.83 8.97
N TYR A 347 -0.91 -21.81 9.83
CA TYR A 347 0.11 -21.43 10.81
C TYR A 347 0.55 -22.61 11.69
N LYS A 348 -0.38 -23.41 12.23
CA LYS A 348 -0.06 -24.57 13.08
C LYS A 348 0.74 -25.62 12.33
N MET A 349 0.43 -25.89 11.06
CA MET A 349 1.15 -26.85 10.23
C MET A 349 2.56 -26.35 9.90
N VAL A 350 2.72 -25.10 9.44
CA VAL A 350 4.03 -24.51 9.16
C VAL A 350 4.88 -24.45 10.44
N HIS A 351 4.30 -24.08 11.57
CA HIS A 351 4.99 -24.01 12.85
C HIS A 351 5.53 -25.39 13.29
N ARG A 352 4.72 -26.46 13.20
CA ARG A 352 5.20 -27.79 13.56
C ARG A 352 6.28 -28.32 12.60
N ILE A 353 6.24 -27.95 11.31
CA ILE A 353 7.32 -28.26 10.36
C ILE A 353 8.62 -27.60 10.80
N VAL A 354 8.59 -26.30 11.09
CA VAL A 354 9.78 -25.56 11.55
C VAL A 354 10.36 -26.13 12.85
N GLU A 355 9.52 -26.68 13.73
CA GLU A 355 9.96 -27.36 14.97
C GLU A 355 10.42 -28.81 14.76
N GLY A 356 10.53 -29.31 13.54
CA GLY A 356 10.92 -30.70 13.25
C GLY A 356 9.86 -31.74 13.64
N ARG A 357 8.60 -31.34 13.76
CA ARG A 357 7.44 -32.19 14.14
C ARG A 357 6.40 -32.27 13.02
N GLY A 358 6.80 -31.94 11.79
CA GLY A 358 5.94 -31.98 10.61
C GLY A 358 5.53 -33.40 10.23
N HIS A 359 4.37 -33.54 9.61
CA HIS A 359 3.92 -34.80 9.00
C HIS A 359 4.15 -34.76 7.48
N LYS A 360 4.37 -35.90 6.88
CA LYS A 360 4.66 -36.04 5.44
C LYS A 360 3.62 -35.39 4.53
N ASP A 361 2.35 -35.35 4.95
CA ASP A 361 1.24 -34.83 4.17
C ASP A 361 0.97 -33.32 4.45
N ASP A 362 1.73 -32.68 5.36
CA ASP A 362 1.46 -31.30 5.79
C ASP A 362 1.56 -30.30 4.64
N LEU A 363 2.59 -30.41 3.80
CA LEU A 363 2.79 -29.46 2.70
C LEU A 363 1.64 -29.51 1.69
N ASP A 364 1.22 -30.72 1.31
CA ASP A 364 0.12 -30.90 0.36
C ASP A 364 -1.22 -30.47 0.98
N THR A 365 -1.40 -30.70 2.29
CA THR A 365 -2.58 -30.22 3.04
C THR A 365 -2.61 -28.69 3.10
N ILE A 366 -1.48 -28.02 3.37
CA ILE A 366 -1.40 -26.56 3.37
C ILE A 366 -1.78 -26.01 1.99
N LEU A 367 -1.22 -26.58 0.91
CA LEU A 367 -1.51 -26.15 -0.46
C LEU A 367 -2.99 -26.36 -0.82
N ASP A 368 -3.60 -27.50 -0.45
CA ASP A 368 -5.02 -27.78 -0.70
C ASP A 368 -5.92 -26.81 0.06
N VAL A 369 -5.67 -26.59 1.37
CA VAL A 369 -6.42 -25.64 2.21
C VAL A 369 -6.32 -24.21 1.66
N ALA A 370 -5.11 -23.78 1.28
CA ALA A 370 -4.89 -22.45 0.71
C ALA A 370 -5.68 -22.27 -0.60
N LYS A 371 -5.55 -23.20 -1.54
CA LYS A 371 -6.20 -23.14 -2.85
C LYS A 371 -7.73 -23.19 -2.77
N ARG A 372 -8.29 -24.03 -1.87
CA ARG A 372 -9.75 -24.13 -1.69
C ARG A 372 -10.39 -22.91 -1.04
N GLY A 373 -9.66 -22.21 -0.17
CA GLY A 373 -10.16 -21.01 0.48
C GLY A 373 -10.08 -19.74 -0.38
N ALA A 374 -9.25 -19.74 -1.44
CA ALA A 374 -9.10 -18.59 -2.32
C ALA A 374 -10.43 -18.20 -2.99
N GLY A 375 -10.74 -16.91 -3.02
CA GLY A 375 -11.96 -16.38 -3.63
C GLY A 375 -13.26 -16.68 -2.87
N THR A 376 -13.21 -17.31 -1.68
CA THR A 376 -14.40 -17.69 -0.90
C THR A 376 -14.70 -16.74 0.26
N THR A 377 -13.98 -15.63 0.36
CA THR A 377 -14.10 -14.67 1.47
C THR A 377 -14.62 -13.30 1.03
N ILE A 378 -15.13 -12.51 1.98
CA ILE A 378 -15.75 -11.20 1.69
C ILE A 378 -14.72 -10.19 1.16
N CYS A 379 -13.48 -10.25 1.64
CA CYS A 379 -12.40 -9.33 1.27
C CYS A 379 -11.15 -10.09 0.78
N ALA A 380 -10.23 -9.37 0.17
CA ALA A 380 -9.00 -9.92 -0.39
C ALA A 380 -7.93 -10.30 0.65
N PHE A 381 -8.23 -10.24 1.95
CA PHE A 381 -7.27 -10.58 3.00
C PHE A 381 -6.75 -12.01 2.86
N TYR A 382 -7.66 -12.97 2.70
CA TYR A 382 -7.27 -14.37 2.57
C TYR A 382 -6.53 -14.64 1.25
N ASP A 383 -6.96 -14.03 0.15
CA ASP A 383 -6.27 -14.13 -1.14
C ASP A 383 -4.83 -13.58 -1.05
N GLY A 384 -4.64 -12.49 -0.29
CA GLY A 384 -3.30 -11.95 0.01
C GLY A 384 -2.43 -12.90 0.85
N ALA A 385 -3.03 -13.71 1.74
CA ALA A 385 -2.30 -14.73 2.50
C ALA A 385 -1.96 -15.97 1.66
N VAL A 386 -2.82 -16.33 0.70
CA VAL A 386 -2.66 -17.53 -0.16
C VAL A 386 -1.41 -17.43 -1.05
N GLY A 387 -1.11 -16.24 -1.59
CA GLY A 387 0.06 -16.03 -2.45
C GLY A 387 1.37 -16.51 -1.80
N PRO A 388 1.75 -16.00 -0.61
CA PRO A 388 2.91 -16.50 0.11
C PRO A 388 2.81 -17.98 0.47
N TYR A 389 1.69 -18.49 0.98
CA TYR A 389 1.57 -19.90 1.36
C TYR A 389 1.92 -20.84 0.21
N ILE A 390 1.42 -20.56 -0.98
CA ILE A 390 1.68 -21.36 -2.16
C ILE A 390 3.11 -21.16 -2.66
N SER A 391 3.51 -19.91 -2.91
CA SER A 391 4.78 -19.62 -3.58
C SER A 391 6.02 -20.01 -2.79
N TYR A 392 6.00 -19.86 -1.45
CA TYR A 392 7.10 -20.27 -0.59
C TYR A 392 7.27 -21.79 -0.62
N ILE A 393 6.17 -22.54 -0.51
CA ILE A 393 6.22 -24.02 -0.50
C ILE A 393 6.57 -24.55 -1.89
N GLU A 394 5.92 -24.06 -2.96
CA GLU A 394 6.17 -24.60 -4.31
C GLU A 394 7.59 -24.30 -4.81
N LYS A 395 8.13 -23.10 -4.53
CA LYS A 395 9.46 -22.70 -5.01
C LYS A 395 10.61 -23.23 -4.15
N PHE A 396 10.36 -23.48 -2.86
CA PHE A 396 11.41 -23.88 -1.91
C PHE A 396 11.06 -25.16 -1.16
N ARG A 397 10.28 -26.06 -1.77
CA ARG A 397 9.73 -27.28 -1.16
C ARG A 397 10.79 -28.11 -0.43
N GLY A 398 11.99 -28.25 -1.01
CA GLY A 398 13.08 -29.01 -0.41
C GLY A 398 13.54 -28.50 0.96
N GLU A 399 13.47 -27.19 1.23
CA GLU A 399 13.81 -26.64 2.56
C GLU A 399 12.77 -27.06 3.62
N PHE A 400 11.51 -27.18 3.24
CA PHE A 400 10.45 -27.64 4.13
C PHE A 400 10.54 -29.14 4.37
N GLU A 401 10.75 -29.94 3.32
CA GLU A 401 10.88 -31.40 3.41
C GLU A 401 12.06 -31.81 4.28
N ALA A 402 13.18 -31.07 4.22
CA ALA A 402 14.34 -31.32 5.06
C ALA A 402 14.08 -31.17 6.58
N LEU A 403 13.00 -30.47 6.97
CA LEU A 403 12.59 -30.30 8.37
C LEU A 403 11.53 -31.33 8.82
N ILE A 404 10.99 -32.12 7.89
CA ILE A 404 9.99 -33.14 8.19
C ILE A 404 10.72 -34.45 8.51
N PRO A 405 10.48 -35.07 9.69
CA PRO A 405 11.08 -36.35 10.04
C PRO A 405 10.73 -37.43 9.01
N HIS A 406 11.74 -38.12 8.52
CA HIS A 406 11.51 -39.34 7.74
C HIS A 406 10.94 -40.39 8.69
N ALA A 407 9.72 -40.87 8.42
CA ALA A 407 9.07 -41.96 9.15
C ALA A 407 9.71 -43.31 8.83
#